data_e2eea8d7cf67ab79f15b0f2b473f91ee
#
_entry.id   e2eea8d7cf67ab79f15b0f2b473f91ee
#
_cell.length_a   1.000
_cell.length_b   1.000
_cell.length_c   1.000
_cell.angle_alpha   90.00
_cell.angle_beta   90.00
_cell.angle_gamma   90.00
#
_symmetry.space_group_name_H-M   'P 1'
#
loop_
_entity.id
_entity.type
_entity.pdbx_description
1 polymer ?
#
loop_
_entity_poly.entity_id
_entity_poly.type
_entity_poly.pdbx_seq_one_letter_code
_entity_poly.pdbx_strand_id
1 'polypeptide(L)'
;MSESLREKSNKRILVLANNDVGLYRFRKDLLAALLGAGHEAYISLPDGGFVSELVQLGCRFIDTPIERRGMNPIHDSKLFHQYRAILKEVKPNLVLTYTIKPNIYGGLACRMAHIPYAVNITGLGSAIENGGWLKKFVLALYKPALKGARVVFFENA
;
A
#
# COMPACT_ATOMS: atom_id res chain seq x y z
N MET A 1 -21.21 7.00 -32.63
CA MET A 1 -19.85 7.16 -33.12
C MET A 1 -19.04 7.77 -32.00
N SER A 2 -18.29 6.99 -31.30
CA SER A 2 -17.23 7.30 -30.34
C SER A 2 -17.15 6.37 -29.15
N GLU A 3 -17.72 5.18 -29.20
CA GLU A 3 -17.49 4.13 -28.19
C GLU A 3 -16.25 3.29 -28.45
N SER A 4 -15.58 3.48 -29.57
CA SER A 4 -14.43 2.66 -29.97
C SER A 4 -13.05 3.19 -29.55
N LEU A 5 -12.98 4.29 -28.80
CA LEU A 5 -11.71 4.94 -28.45
C LEU A 5 -11.44 5.14 -26.96
N ARG A 6 -12.22 4.53 -26.09
CA ARG A 6 -11.70 4.22 -24.76
C ARG A 6 -11.02 2.87 -24.86
N GLU A 7 -9.82 2.86 -25.42
CA GLU A 7 -8.88 1.82 -25.04
C GLU A 7 -8.95 1.74 -23.52
N LYS A 8 -9.57 0.69 -23.01
CA LYS A 8 -9.55 0.41 -21.58
C LYS A 8 -8.08 0.21 -21.25
N SER A 9 -7.43 1.29 -20.85
CA SER A 9 -6.05 1.26 -20.42
C SER A 9 -5.98 0.41 -19.18
N ASN A 10 -5.80 -0.90 -19.37
CA ASN A 10 -5.65 -1.88 -18.30
C ASN A 10 -4.39 -1.54 -17.51
N LYS A 11 -4.57 -0.96 -16.33
CA LYS A 11 -3.48 -0.61 -15.43
C LYS A 11 -3.38 -1.65 -14.32
N ARG A 12 -2.17 -1.91 -13.88
CA ARG A 12 -1.90 -2.71 -12.70
C ARG A 12 -1.78 -1.79 -11.50
N ILE A 13 -2.69 -1.94 -10.57
CA ILE A 13 -2.70 -1.17 -9.32
C ILE A 13 -2.31 -2.12 -8.21
N LEU A 14 -1.24 -1.79 -7.48
CA LEU A 14 -0.78 -2.55 -6.33
C LEU A 14 -1.13 -1.80 -5.05
N VAL A 15 -1.79 -2.49 -4.14
CA VAL A 15 -2.14 -1.95 -2.81
C VAL A 15 -1.26 -2.63 -1.77
N LEU A 16 -0.53 -1.85 -1.00
CA LEU A 16 0.27 -2.30 0.14
C LEU A 16 -0.45 -1.92 1.42
N ALA A 17 -0.82 -2.91 2.22
CA ALA A 17 -1.54 -2.73 3.47
C ALA A 17 -0.97 -3.66 4.55
N ASN A 18 -1.33 -3.42 5.81
CA ASN A 18 -0.86 -4.25 6.92
C ASN A 18 -1.90 -5.22 7.48
N ASN A 19 -3.13 -5.16 6.99
CA ASN A 19 -4.19 -6.09 7.40
C ASN A 19 -5.34 -6.13 6.40
N ASP A 20 -6.01 -7.26 6.37
CA ASP A 20 -7.14 -7.53 5.51
C ASP A 20 -8.44 -6.86 5.98
N VAL A 21 -8.64 -6.74 7.29
CA VAL A 21 -9.86 -6.17 7.89
C VAL A 21 -10.04 -4.72 7.46
N GLY A 22 -9.01 -3.91 7.63
CA GLY A 22 -9.03 -2.49 7.23
C GLY A 22 -9.24 -2.32 5.74
N LEU A 23 -8.56 -3.13 4.94
CA LEU A 23 -8.68 -3.08 3.49
C LEU A 23 -10.09 -3.45 3.04
N TYR A 24 -10.65 -4.54 3.57
CA TYR A 24 -12.01 -4.98 3.24
C TYR A 24 -13.07 -3.95 3.69
N ARG A 25 -13.01 -3.49 4.93
CA ARG A 25 -14.03 -2.59 5.49
C ARG A 25 -14.02 -1.20 4.87
N PHE A 26 -12.84 -0.64 4.60
CA PHE A 26 -12.73 0.77 4.23
C PHE A 26 -12.35 0.99 2.77
N ARG A 27 -11.85 -0.02 2.07
CA ARG A 27 -11.34 0.14 0.69
C ARG A 27 -11.99 -0.80 -0.33
N LYS A 28 -12.94 -1.60 0.10
CA LYS A 28 -13.67 -2.52 -0.77
C LYS A 28 -14.28 -1.81 -1.99
N ASP A 29 -14.90 -0.67 -1.76
CA ASP A 29 -15.55 0.09 -2.83
C ASP A 29 -14.54 0.66 -3.82
N LEU A 30 -13.41 1.13 -3.33
CA LEU A 30 -12.31 1.57 -4.20
C LEU A 30 -11.79 0.42 -5.07
N LEU A 31 -11.54 -0.74 -4.45
CA LEU A 31 -11.08 -1.92 -5.18
C LEU A 31 -12.11 -2.37 -6.23
N ALA A 32 -13.38 -2.40 -5.87
CA ALA A 32 -14.47 -2.72 -6.79
C ALA A 32 -14.54 -1.74 -7.97
N ALA A 33 -14.36 -0.45 -7.70
CA ALA A 33 -14.35 0.58 -8.74
C ALA A 33 -13.15 0.42 -9.68
N LEU A 34 -11.97 0.12 -9.16
CA LEU A 34 -10.78 -0.12 -9.99
C LEU A 34 -10.95 -1.34 -10.89
N LEU A 35 -11.46 -2.43 -10.34
CA LEU A 35 -11.74 -3.66 -11.10
C LEU A 35 -12.84 -3.43 -12.13
N GLY A 36 -13.90 -2.71 -11.76
CA GLY A 36 -14.98 -2.35 -12.67
C GLY A 36 -14.54 -1.46 -13.84
N ALA A 37 -13.52 -0.64 -13.62
CA ALA A 37 -12.91 0.17 -14.67
C ALA A 37 -11.98 -0.62 -15.61
N GLY A 38 -11.76 -1.91 -15.34
CA GLY A 38 -10.96 -2.78 -16.17
C GLY A 38 -9.48 -2.88 -15.74
N HIS A 39 -9.14 -2.35 -14.56
CA HIS A 39 -7.79 -2.46 -14.03
C HIS A 39 -7.58 -3.79 -13.29
N GLU A 40 -6.34 -4.22 -13.19
CA GLU A 40 -5.93 -5.31 -12.31
C GLU A 40 -5.59 -4.74 -10.93
N ALA A 41 -6.12 -5.36 -9.88
CA ALA A 41 -5.84 -4.97 -8.50
C ALA A 41 -5.05 -6.09 -7.79
N TYR A 42 -3.84 -5.78 -7.38
CA TYR A 42 -2.98 -6.63 -6.57
C TYR A 42 -3.01 -6.11 -5.14
N ILE A 43 -3.12 -7.01 -4.17
CA ILE A 43 -3.10 -6.65 -2.75
C ILE A 43 -1.98 -7.42 -2.06
N SER A 44 -1.07 -6.69 -1.44
CA SER A 44 0.05 -7.22 -0.65
C SER A 44 -0.20 -6.92 0.82
N LEU A 45 -0.47 -7.94 1.60
CA LEU A 45 -0.79 -7.85 3.02
C LEU A 45 -0.62 -9.22 3.69
N PRO A 46 -0.57 -9.29 5.02
CA PRO A 46 -0.62 -10.57 5.72
C PRO A 46 -1.94 -11.30 5.45
N ASP A 47 -1.86 -12.63 5.38
CA ASP A 47 -3.05 -13.46 5.26
C ASP A 47 -4.00 -13.28 6.45
N GLY A 48 -5.30 -13.37 6.21
CA GLY A 48 -6.32 -13.16 7.22
C GLY A 48 -7.71 -13.58 6.74
N GLY A 49 -8.70 -13.43 7.62
CA GLY A 49 -10.05 -13.94 7.40
C GLY A 49 -10.82 -13.30 6.25
N PHE A 50 -10.46 -12.07 5.84
CA PHE A 50 -11.14 -11.36 4.73
C PHE A 50 -10.41 -11.46 3.39
N VAL A 51 -9.29 -12.14 3.32
CA VAL A 51 -8.54 -12.30 2.07
C VAL A 51 -9.37 -13.04 1.02
N SER A 52 -10.11 -14.06 1.42
CA SER A 52 -10.97 -14.81 0.49
C SER A 52 -12.04 -13.91 -0.16
N GLU A 53 -12.66 -13.00 0.61
CA GLU A 53 -13.64 -12.06 0.07
C GLU A 53 -13.00 -11.07 -0.90
N LEU A 54 -11.79 -10.61 -0.62
CA LEU A 54 -11.06 -9.73 -1.52
C LEU A 54 -10.67 -10.43 -2.82
N VAL A 55 -10.27 -11.69 -2.73
CA VAL A 55 -9.98 -12.53 -3.92
C VAL A 55 -11.25 -12.79 -4.73
N GLN A 56 -12.37 -13.07 -4.06
CA GLN A 56 -13.67 -13.24 -4.75
C GLN A 56 -14.11 -11.95 -5.47
N LEU A 57 -13.77 -10.80 -4.94
CA LEU A 57 -14.03 -9.53 -5.58
C LEU A 57 -13.25 -9.37 -6.90
N GLY A 58 -12.12 -10.04 -7.03
CA GLY A 58 -11.26 -10.03 -8.20
C GLY A 58 -9.82 -9.59 -7.94
N CYS A 59 -9.47 -9.32 -6.69
CA CYS A 59 -8.10 -8.93 -6.32
C CYS A 59 -7.15 -10.13 -6.39
N ARG A 60 -5.91 -9.87 -6.77
CA ARG A 60 -4.83 -10.85 -6.73
C ARG A 60 -4.05 -10.68 -5.43
N PHE A 61 -4.02 -11.70 -4.61
CA PHE A 61 -3.42 -11.68 -3.29
C PHE A 61 -1.96 -12.08 -3.32
N ILE A 62 -1.13 -11.30 -2.61
CA ILE A 62 0.28 -11.59 -2.36
C ILE A 62 0.49 -11.62 -0.86
N ASP A 63 0.76 -12.79 -0.31
CA ASP A 63 1.00 -12.92 1.13
C ASP A 63 2.30 -12.21 1.51
N THR A 64 2.17 -11.22 2.38
CA THR A 64 3.27 -10.38 2.82
C THR A 64 3.19 -10.21 4.33
N PRO A 65 3.84 -11.07 5.11
CA PRO A 65 3.83 -10.96 6.56
C PRO A 65 4.44 -9.64 7.02
N ILE A 66 3.76 -8.99 7.97
CA ILE A 66 4.20 -7.72 8.55
C ILE A 66 4.10 -7.80 10.06
N GLU A 67 5.19 -7.44 10.75
CA GLU A 67 5.15 -7.22 12.18
C GLU A 67 4.51 -5.85 12.44
N ARG A 68 3.29 -5.87 12.98
CA ARG A 68 2.45 -4.67 13.09
C ARG A 68 2.89 -3.73 14.21
N ARG A 69 3.59 -4.24 15.21
CA ARG A 69 4.00 -3.48 16.40
C ARG A 69 5.52 -3.34 16.46
N GLY A 70 5.96 -2.16 16.90
CA GLY A 70 7.37 -1.87 17.07
C GLY A 70 8.13 -1.69 15.75
N MET A 71 9.40 -1.38 15.88
CA MET A 71 10.33 -1.16 14.77
C MET A 71 11.50 -2.12 14.96
N ASN A 72 11.45 -3.27 14.29
CA ASN A 72 12.54 -4.23 14.29
C ASN A 72 13.34 -4.08 12.99
N PRO A 73 14.60 -3.62 13.04
CA PRO A 73 15.38 -3.35 11.81
C PRO A 73 15.54 -4.56 10.90
N ILE A 74 15.60 -5.76 11.46
CA ILE A 74 15.75 -7.00 10.68
C ILE A 74 14.46 -7.32 9.93
N HIS A 75 13.31 -7.31 10.62
CA HIS A 75 12.02 -7.58 10.01
C HIS A 75 11.62 -6.48 9.03
N ASP A 76 11.90 -5.25 9.34
CA ASP A 76 11.59 -4.11 8.50
C ASP A 76 12.45 -4.07 7.24
N SER A 77 13.73 -4.44 7.35
CA SER A 77 14.60 -4.60 6.19
C SER A 77 14.11 -5.72 5.27
N LYS A 78 13.67 -6.83 5.84
CA LYS A 78 13.07 -7.94 5.09
C LYS A 78 11.82 -7.50 4.36
N LEU A 79 10.94 -6.76 5.01
CA LEU A 79 9.73 -6.20 4.41
C LEU A 79 10.07 -5.28 3.23
N PHE A 80 11.02 -4.38 3.39
CA PHE A 80 11.49 -3.50 2.32
C PHE A 80 11.97 -4.30 1.10
N HIS A 81 12.77 -5.33 1.30
CA HIS A 81 13.25 -6.19 0.21
C HIS A 81 12.12 -6.99 -0.43
N GLN A 82 11.12 -7.44 0.34
CA GLN A 82 9.93 -8.07 -0.21
C GLN A 82 9.15 -7.12 -1.11
N TYR A 83 8.96 -5.87 -0.70
CA TYR A 83 8.30 -4.87 -1.54
C TYR A 83 9.06 -4.62 -2.84
N ARG A 84 10.38 -4.55 -2.78
CA ARG A 84 11.20 -4.43 -4.00
C ARG A 84 11.00 -5.60 -4.95
N ALA A 85 10.96 -6.83 -4.43
CA ALA A 85 10.71 -8.03 -5.23
C ALA A 85 9.30 -8.01 -5.84
N ILE A 86 8.29 -7.64 -5.07
CA ILE A 86 6.90 -7.52 -5.56
C ILE A 86 6.80 -6.49 -6.69
N LEU A 87 7.45 -5.34 -6.54
CA LEU A 87 7.46 -4.30 -7.59
C LEU A 87 8.09 -4.81 -8.89
N LYS A 88 9.15 -5.60 -8.81
CA LYS A 88 9.79 -6.20 -9.99
C LYS A 88 8.91 -7.24 -10.66
N GLU A 89 8.17 -8.01 -9.88
CA GLU A 89 7.29 -9.07 -10.38
C GLU A 89 6.01 -8.51 -10.99
N VAL A 90 5.31 -7.67 -10.24
CA VAL A 90 4.01 -7.11 -10.64
C VAL A 90 4.16 -6.03 -11.70
N LYS A 91 5.20 -5.22 -11.63
CA LYS A 91 5.41 -4.04 -12.49
C LYS A 91 4.17 -3.13 -12.51
N PRO A 92 3.74 -2.62 -11.33
CA PRO A 92 2.52 -1.83 -11.25
C PRO A 92 2.67 -0.48 -11.93
N ASN A 93 1.57 0.04 -12.44
CA ASN A 93 1.49 1.41 -12.95
C ASN A 93 1.30 2.44 -11.85
N LEU A 94 0.69 2.02 -10.74
CA LEU A 94 0.47 2.83 -9.56
C LEU A 94 0.46 1.95 -8.32
N VAL A 95 1.03 2.45 -7.24
CA VAL A 95 1.01 1.80 -5.94
C VAL A 95 0.28 2.68 -4.93
N LEU A 96 -0.65 2.10 -4.19
CA LEU A 96 -1.35 2.75 -3.08
C LEU A 96 -0.83 2.12 -1.78
N THR A 97 -0.41 2.94 -0.84
CA THR A 97 0.10 2.46 0.45
C THR A 97 -0.80 2.93 1.58
N TYR A 98 -1.04 2.04 2.54
CA TYR A 98 -1.88 2.26 3.71
C TYR A 98 -1.15 1.81 4.97
N THR A 99 -1.25 2.59 6.02
CA THR A 99 -0.64 2.37 7.34
C THR A 99 0.88 2.59 7.36
N ILE A 100 1.46 2.62 8.55
CA ILE A 100 2.82 3.15 8.78
C ILE A 100 3.90 2.40 7.99
N LYS A 101 4.02 1.10 8.17
CA LYS A 101 5.10 0.32 7.52
C LYS A 101 4.97 0.25 6.00
N PRO A 102 3.79 -0.04 5.43
CA PRO A 102 3.61 0.07 4.00
C PRO A 102 3.90 1.46 3.45
N ASN A 103 3.48 2.52 4.15
CA ASN A 103 3.75 3.90 3.75
C ASN A 103 5.25 4.19 3.68
N ILE A 104 5.99 3.79 4.70
CA ILE A 104 7.44 4.04 4.79
C ILE A 104 8.21 3.15 3.83
N TYR A 105 8.12 1.85 3.99
CA TYR A 105 8.97 0.91 3.24
C TYR A 105 8.47 0.68 1.82
N GLY A 106 7.16 0.68 1.63
CA GLY A 106 6.56 0.67 0.30
C GLY A 106 6.84 1.95 -0.48
N GLY A 107 6.71 3.11 0.18
CA GLY A 107 7.03 4.39 -0.41
C GLY A 107 8.48 4.51 -0.84
N LEU A 108 9.41 4.09 0.03
CA LEU A 108 10.85 4.07 -0.30
C LEU A 108 11.15 3.13 -1.47
N ALA A 109 10.56 1.95 -1.47
CA ALA A 109 10.76 0.98 -2.55
C ALA A 109 10.24 1.51 -3.89
N CYS A 110 9.07 2.14 -3.91
CA CYS A 110 8.51 2.77 -5.11
C CYS A 110 9.36 3.92 -5.60
N ARG A 111 9.83 4.76 -4.69
CA ARG A 111 10.70 5.89 -5.02
C ARG A 111 12.00 5.41 -5.68
N MET A 112 12.62 4.38 -5.13
CA MET A 112 13.85 3.81 -5.70
C MET A 112 13.60 3.15 -7.06
N ALA A 113 12.44 2.54 -7.27
CA ALA A 113 12.06 1.90 -8.52
C ALA A 113 11.48 2.87 -9.55
N HIS A 114 11.32 4.14 -9.21
CA HIS A 114 10.67 5.16 -10.04
C HIS A 114 9.25 4.78 -10.48
N ILE A 115 8.51 4.10 -9.59
CA ILE A 115 7.12 3.72 -9.81
C ILE A 115 6.22 4.76 -9.13
N PRO A 116 5.19 5.29 -9.82
CA PRO A 116 4.24 6.23 -9.20
C PRO A 116 3.53 5.61 -8.00
N TYR A 117 3.44 6.35 -6.91
CA TYR A 117 2.75 5.89 -5.71
C TYR A 117 2.02 7.03 -5.00
N ALA A 118 0.93 6.67 -4.33
CA ALA A 118 0.15 7.55 -3.47
C ALA A 118 0.13 6.98 -2.05
N VAL A 119 0.39 7.82 -1.08
CA VAL A 119 0.46 7.44 0.33
C VAL A 119 -0.82 7.85 1.04
N ASN A 120 -1.42 6.94 1.79
CA ASN A 120 -2.60 7.19 2.60
C ASN A 120 -2.23 7.11 4.08
N ILE A 121 -2.23 8.25 4.75
CA ILE A 121 -1.96 8.34 6.17
C ILE A 121 -3.30 8.23 6.91
N THR A 122 -3.59 7.04 7.40
CA THR A 122 -4.86 6.70 8.06
C THR A 122 -4.83 6.94 9.58
N GLY A 123 -3.81 7.58 10.06
CA GLY A 123 -3.51 7.81 11.46
C GLY A 123 -2.09 7.33 11.77
N LEU A 124 -1.47 7.99 12.71
CA LEU A 124 -0.11 7.66 13.12
C LEU A 124 -0.10 6.78 14.39
N GLY A 125 -1.30 6.48 14.88
CA GLY A 125 -1.52 5.51 15.95
C GLY A 125 -0.73 5.78 17.24
N SER A 126 -0.60 4.74 18.04
CA SER A 126 0.13 4.79 19.32
C SER A 126 1.61 5.16 19.17
N ALA A 127 2.19 5.00 17.99
CA ALA A 127 3.59 5.38 17.74
C ALA A 127 3.84 6.88 17.95
N ILE A 128 2.81 7.72 17.72
CA ILE A 128 2.91 9.18 17.90
C ILE A 128 2.30 9.64 19.23
N GLU A 129 1.25 8.98 19.69
CA GLU A 129 0.59 9.34 20.94
C GLU A 129 1.53 9.20 22.14
N ASN A 130 2.41 8.22 22.14
CA ASN A 130 3.36 7.99 23.22
C ASN A 130 4.60 8.91 23.18
N GLY A 131 4.78 9.68 22.12
CA GLY A 131 5.90 10.62 21.98
C GLY A 131 7.29 9.95 21.99
N GLY A 132 8.31 10.72 22.35
CA GLY A 132 9.67 10.23 22.51
C GLY A 132 10.42 9.94 21.21
N TRP A 133 11.46 9.12 21.31
CA TRP A 133 12.37 8.82 20.18
C TRP A 133 11.67 8.05 19.05
N LEU A 134 10.68 7.20 19.38
CA LEU A 134 9.96 6.42 18.38
C LEU A 134 9.17 7.33 17.42
N LYS A 135 8.50 8.35 17.96
CA LYS A 135 7.83 9.38 17.16
C LYS A 135 8.80 10.08 16.20
N LYS A 136 9.94 10.52 16.72
CA LYS A 136 10.97 11.20 15.93
C LYS A 136 11.53 10.28 14.84
N PHE A 137 11.76 9.02 15.17
CA PHE A 137 12.27 8.01 14.25
C PHE A 137 11.27 7.73 13.11
N VAL A 138 10.00 7.52 13.44
CA VAL A 138 8.94 7.28 12.46
C VAL A 138 8.78 8.50 11.53
N LEU A 139 8.74 9.70 12.08
CA LEU A 139 8.65 10.93 11.27
C LEU A 139 9.86 11.12 10.37
N ALA A 140 11.06 10.78 10.86
CA ALA A 140 12.28 10.84 10.06
C ALA A 140 12.25 9.86 8.88
N LEU A 141 11.66 8.67 9.05
CA LEU A 141 11.48 7.70 7.97
C LEU A 141 10.38 8.09 6.99
N TYR A 142 9.31 8.74 7.46
CA TYR A 142 8.26 9.24 6.59
C TYR A 142 8.78 10.28 5.61
N LYS A 143 9.66 11.14 6.03
CA LYS A 143 10.16 12.24 5.21
C LYS A 143 10.69 11.81 3.85
N PRO A 144 11.67 10.88 3.75
CA PRO A 144 12.11 10.40 2.44
C PRO A 144 11.06 9.56 1.70
N ALA A 145 10.20 8.83 2.42
CA ALA A 145 9.13 8.04 1.80
C ALA A 145 8.07 8.92 1.14
N LEU A 146 7.72 10.06 1.72
CA LEU A 146 6.74 10.99 1.17
C LEU A 146 7.30 11.85 0.04
N LYS A 147 8.59 12.06 -0.01
CA LYS A 147 9.23 13.01 -0.93
C LYS A 147 8.97 12.70 -2.41
N GLY A 148 8.85 11.43 -2.76
CA GLY A 148 8.58 10.99 -4.13
C GLY A 148 7.13 10.68 -4.42
N ALA A 149 6.23 10.80 -3.44
CA ALA A 149 4.83 10.47 -3.61
C ALA A 149 4.13 11.44 -4.57
N ARG A 150 3.28 10.91 -5.44
CA ARG A 150 2.44 11.73 -6.33
C ARG A 150 1.38 12.49 -5.54
N VAL A 151 0.79 11.82 -4.55
CA VAL A 151 -0.25 12.37 -3.69
C VAL A 151 -0.06 11.79 -2.30
N VAL A 152 -0.33 12.58 -1.28
CA VAL A 152 -0.41 12.14 0.10
C VAL A 152 -1.82 12.47 0.59
N PHE A 153 -2.59 11.44 0.93
CA PHE A 153 -3.92 11.58 1.50
C PHE A 153 -3.82 11.50 3.03
N PHE A 154 -4.43 12.44 3.70
CA PHE A 154 -4.60 12.41 5.14
C PHE A 154 -6.04 12.07 5.46
N GLU A 155 -6.24 10.94 6.11
CA GLU A 155 -7.55 10.51 6.59
C GLU A 155 -7.62 10.77 8.07
N ASN A 156 -8.53 11.61 8.44
CA ASN A 156 -8.84 12.14 9.72
C ASN A 156 -8.23 13.39 10.15
N ALA A 157 -9.15 14.01 10.39
CA ALA A 157 -9.10 15.01 11.43
C ALA A 157 -9.22 14.37 12.80
#